data_bfe8fd4751a5daabc121b1b7479a6e8e
#
_entry.id   bfe8fd4751a5daabc121b1b7479a6e8e
#
_cell.length_a   1.000
_cell.length_b   1.000
_cell.length_c   1.000
_cell.angle_alpha   90.00
_cell.angle_beta   90.00
_cell.angle_gamma   90.00
#
_symmetry.space_group_name_H-M   'P 1'
#
loop_
_entity.id
_entity.type
_entity.pdbx_description
1 polymer ?
#
loop_
_entity_poly.entity_id
_entity_poly.type
_entity_poly.pdbx_seq_one_letter_code
_entity_poly.pdbx_strand_id
1 'polypeptide(L)'
;VSLYESALFRYNSAVEAADDCCHSRLLLISPARIQGRKRYTMSNPIVTIEMENGDIMKAELYPEIAPNTVNNFISLIQKGYYDGLIFHRVINGFMIQGGCPDGTGMGGPGYDIKGEFSQNGFKNDLKHTEGVLSMARAMHPDSAGSQFFIMHKTSPHLDGAYAAFGKITEGMDVVNKIAETATDYSDRPLAPQVMKKVTVETFGVEYPEPEKC
;
A
#
# COMPACT_ATOMS: atom_id res chain seq x y z
N VAL A 1 -56.09 -7.36 14.50
CA VAL A 1 -56.95 -8.28 13.73
C VAL A 1 -56.47 -8.22 12.28
N SER A 2 -55.75 -9.27 11.89
CA SER A 2 -55.75 -9.98 10.64
C SER A 2 -55.54 -9.18 9.34
N LEU A 3 -54.43 -9.45 8.69
CA LEU A 3 -54.26 -9.75 7.26
C LEU A 3 -52.79 -10.11 6.98
N TYR A 4 -52.41 -11.31 7.36
CA TYR A 4 -51.22 -12.01 6.85
C TYR A 4 -51.62 -13.47 6.66
N GLU A 5 -52.08 -13.83 5.48
CA GLU A 5 -52.15 -15.20 4.94
C GLU A 5 -52.76 -15.11 3.52
N SER A 6 -51.91 -15.25 2.52
CA SER A 6 -52.23 -15.83 1.23
C SER A 6 -51.19 -15.50 0.15
N ALA A 7 -50.10 -16.23 0.13
CA ALA A 7 -49.26 -16.36 -1.07
C ALA A 7 -48.33 -17.58 -0.97
N LEU A 8 -48.90 -18.74 -0.67
CA LEU A 8 -48.18 -20.01 -0.74
C LEU A 8 -49.18 -21.05 -1.26
N PHE A 9 -49.49 -21.03 -2.56
CA PHE A 9 -50.10 -22.14 -3.26
C PHE A 9 -50.28 -21.78 -4.73
N ARG A 10 -49.28 -22.11 -5.55
CA ARG A 10 -49.42 -22.42 -6.99
C ARG A 10 -48.02 -22.58 -7.62
N TYR A 11 -47.43 -23.74 -7.43
CA TYR A 11 -46.41 -24.24 -8.35
C TYR A 11 -46.36 -25.77 -8.19
N ASN A 12 -47.34 -26.46 -8.73
CA ASN A 12 -47.27 -27.88 -9.03
C ASN A 12 -48.45 -28.21 -9.99
N SER A 13 -48.11 -28.32 -11.27
CA SER A 13 -48.79 -29.23 -12.21
C SER A 13 -48.44 -28.79 -13.64
N ALA A 14 -47.47 -29.44 -14.24
CA ALA A 14 -47.36 -29.67 -15.68
C ALA A 14 -46.08 -30.46 -15.97
N VAL A 15 -46.09 -31.72 -15.63
CA VAL A 15 -45.21 -32.72 -16.24
C VAL A 15 -46.08 -33.95 -16.46
N GLU A 16 -46.57 -34.11 -17.68
CA GLU A 16 -46.88 -35.42 -18.27
C GLU A 16 -47.18 -35.23 -19.77
N ALA A 17 -46.57 -36.10 -20.54
CA ALA A 17 -46.87 -36.44 -21.92
C ALA A 17 -46.07 -35.70 -23.02
N ALA A 18 -45.00 -36.34 -23.46
CA ALA A 18 -44.79 -36.74 -24.86
C ALA A 18 -43.59 -37.68 -24.96
N ASP A 19 -43.88 -38.96 -25.04
CA ASP A 19 -42.97 -39.99 -25.54
C ASP A 19 -42.82 -39.87 -27.06
N ASP A 20 -41.65 -40.33 -27.49
CA ASP A 20 -41.31 -40.94 -28.76
C ASP A 20 -40.40 -40.20 -29.75
N CYS A 21 -39.35 -40.96 -30.02
CA CYS A 21 -38.63 -41.08 -31.29
C CYS A 21 -37.49 -40.09 -31.59
N CYS A 22 -36.28 -40.45 -31.34
CA CYS A 22 -35.29 -40.83 -32.36
C CYS A 22 -33.86 -40.96 -31.84
N HIS A 23 -33.27 -42.05 -32.18
CA HIS A 23 -31.87 -42.50 -32.09
C HIS A 23 -30.77 -41.45 -32.22
N SER A 24 -29.73 -41.72 -31.41
CA SER A 24 -28.31 -41.58 -31.76
C SER A 24 -27.62 -40.22 -31.57
N ARG A 25 -26.90 -40.11 -30.50
CA ARG A 25 -25.47 -39.94 -30.40
C ARG A 25 -25.09 -39.55 -28.99
N LEU A 26 -24.65 -40.54 -28.20
CA LEU A 26 -23.83 -40.24 -27.02
C LEU A 26 -22.56 -39.56 -27.47
N LEU A 27 -22.52 -38.24 -27.42
CA LEU A 27 -21.26 -37.49 -27.35
C LEU A 27 -20.76 -37.65 -25.92
N LEU A 28 -19.76 -38.49 -25.76
CA LEU A 28 -18.89 -38.53 -24.59
C LEU A 28 -18.29 -37.16 -24.38
N ILE A 29 -18.94 -36.32 -23.56
CA ILE A 29 -18.33 -35.13 -23.06
C ILE A 29 -17.27 -35.59 -22.06
N SER A 30 -16.03 -35.66 -22.53
CA SER A 30 -14.86 -35.83 -21.71
C SER A 30 -14.89 -34.80 -20.58
N PRO A 31 -14.71 -35.20 -19.31
CA PRO A 31 -14.63 -34.23 -18.24
C PRO A 31 -13.41 -33.34 -18.50
N ALA A 32 -13.67 -32.11 -18.94
CA ALA A 32 -12.65 -31.09 -19.04
C ALA A 32 -11.94 -31.02 -17.68
N ARG A 33 -10.66 -31.42 -17.67
CA ARG A 33 -9.76 -31.24 -16.55
C ARG A 33 -9.95 -29.83 -15.99
N ILE A 34 -10.58 -29.73 -14.84
CA ILE A 34 -10.51 -28.53 -14.03
C ILE A 34 -9.04 -28.46 -13.58
N GLN A 35 -8.24 -27.80 -14.41
CA GLN A 35 -6.90 -27.41 -14.00
C GLN A 35 -7.09 -26.53 -12.77
N GLY A 36 -6.60 -27.04 -11.63
CA GLY A 36 -6.67 -26.33 -10.37
C GLY A 36 -6.19 -24.90 -10.55
N ARG A 37 -7.07 -23.94 -10.27
CA ARG A 37 -6.67 -22.55 -10.06
C ARG A 37 -5.59 -22.59 -8.98
N LYS A 38 -4.31 -22.46 -9.39
CA LYS A 38 -3.28 -22.06 -8.45
C LYS A 38 -3.83 -20.81 -7.76
N ARG A 39 -4.10 -20.91 -6.47
CA ARG A 39 -4.23 -19.70 -5.64
C ARG A 39 -2.87 -19.03 -5.72
N TYR A 40 -2.74 -18.04 -6.59
CA TYR A 40 -1.68 -17.05 -6.46
C TYR A 40 -2.02 -16.32 -5.16
N THR A 41 -1.34 -16.66 -4.09
CA THR A 41 -1.18 -15.73 -2.98
C THR A 41 -0.47 -14.53 -3.60
N MET A 42 -1.21 -13.44 -3.83
CA MET A 42 -0.62 -12.22 -4.35
C MET A 42 0.40 -11.77 -3.30
N SER A 43 1.67 -11.82 -3.65
CA SER A 43 2.72 -11.30 -2.78
C SER A 43 2.60 -9.79 -2.75
N ASN A 44 2.71 -9.21 -1.57
CA ASN A 44 2.72 -7.76 -1.41
C ASN A 44 3.91 -7.14 -2.17
N PRO A 45 3.77 -5.92 -2.71
CA PRO A 45 4.87 -5.24 -3.40
C PRO A 45 6.06 -5.06 -2.48
N ILE A 46 7.26 -5.25 -3.03
CA ILE A 46 8.52 -5.02 -2.32
C ILE A 46 9.23 -3.82 -2.94
N VAL A 47 9.47 -2.82 -2.13
CA VAL A 47 10.27 -1.64 -2.49
C VAL A 47 11.72 -1.86 -2.08
N THR A 48 12.65 -1.52 -2.97
CA THR A 48 14.08 -1.48 -2.68
C THR A 48 14.56 -0.04 -2.77
N ILE A 49 15.15 0.47 -1.69
CA ILE A 49 15.79 1.78 -1.60
C ILE A 49 17.30 1.55 -1.56
N GLU A 50 18.00 1.90 -2.62
CA GLU A 50 19.47 1.91 -2.70
C GLU A 50 19.98 3.29 -2.31
N MET A 51 20.81 3.36 -1.30
CA MET A 51 21.47 4.60 -0.87
C MET A 51 22.70 4.88 -1.73
N GLU A 52 23.14 6.13 -1.78
CA GLU A 52 24.32 6.53 -2.56
C GLU A 52 25.61 5.82 -2.12
N ASN A 53 25.72 5.48 -0.84
CA ASN A 53 26.83 4.72 -0.27
C ASN A 53 26.78 3.20 -0.54
N GLY A 54 25.73 2.72 -1.26
CA GLY A 54 25.50 1.32 -1.58
C GLY A 54 24.74 0.52 -0.53
N ASP A 55 24.37 1.10 0.61
CA ASP A 55 23.49 0.46 1.59
C ASP A 55 22.08 0.27 0.97
N ILE A 56 21.39 -0.82 1.34
CA ILE A 56 20.09 -1.18 0.80
C ILE A 56 19.07 -1.39 1.93
N MET A 57 17.89 -0.82 1.75
CA MET A 57 16.72 -1.11 2.57
C MET A 57 15.63 -1.73 1.69
N LYS A 58 14.90 -2.76 2.19
CA LYS A 58 13.71 -3.29 1.53
C LYS A 58 12.50 -3.14 2.42
N ALA A 59 11.39 -2.78 1.82
CA ALA A 59 10.10 -2.61 2.50
C ALA A 59 9.00 -3.36 1.78
N GLU A 60 8.16 -4.04 2.51
CA GLU A 60 6.91 -4.61 2.05
C GLU A 60 5.80 -3.57 2.18
N LEU A 61 5.01 -3.37 1.12
CA LEU A 61 3.85 -2.48 1.14
C LEU A 61 2.56 -3.26 1.38
N TYR A 62 1.57 -2.63 1.99
CA TYR A 62 0.31 -3.26 2.38
C TYR A 62 -0.90 -2.62 1.67
N PRO A 63 -1.17 -2.99 0.40
CA PRO A 63 -2.28 -2.40 -0.38
C PRO A 63 -3.66 -2.69 0.23
N GLU A 64 -3.81 -3.76 1.03
CA GLU A 64 -5.03 -4.06 1.76
C GLU A 64 -5.29 -3.12 2.95
N ILE A 65 -4.23 -2.43 3.47
CA ILE A 65 -4.32 -1.50 4.60
C ILE A 65 -4.53 -0.07 4.13
N ALA A 66 -3.79 0.37 3.11
CA ALA A 66 -3.83 1.74 2.58
C ALA A 66 -3.70 1.74 1.05
N PRO A 67 -4.76 1.31 0.32
CA PRO A 67 -4.69 1.06 -1.11
C PRO A 67 -4.30 2.28 -1.94
N ASN A 68 -4.90 3.44 -1.71
CA ASN A 68 -4.59 4.64 -2.50
C ASN A 68 -3.18 5.18 -2.18
N THR A 69 -2.77 5.09 -0.93
CA THR A 69 -1.41 5.46 -0.50
C THR A 69 -0.36 4.57 -1.17
N VAL A 70 -0.59 3.25 -1.23
CA VAL A 70 0.30 2.30 -1.91
C VAL A 70 0.33 2.58 -3.41
N ASN A 71 -0.83 2.80 -4.06
CA ASN A 71 -0.91 3.16 -5.47
C ASN A 71 -0.09 4.42 -5.77
N ASN A 72 -0.22 5.45 -4.93
CA ASN A 72 0.54 6.70 -5.05
C ASN A 72 2.05 6.47 -4.94
N PHE A 73 2.47 5.73 -3.93
CA PHE A 73 3.89 5.46 -3.69
C PHE A 73 4.50 4.66 -4.83
N ILE A 74 3.81 3.61 -5.32
CA ILE A 74 4.24 2.81 -6.47
C ILE A 74 4.31 3.66 -7.74
N SER A 75 3.27 4.46 -8.04
CA SER A 75 3.24 5.35 -9.21
C SER A 75 4.43 6.32 -9.22
N LEU A 76 4.75 6.93 -8.06
CA LEU A 76 5.90 7.83 -7.93
C LEU A 76 7.23 7.09 -8.12
N ILE A 77 7.38 5.88 -7.56
CA ILE A 77 8.58 5.04 -7.76
C ILE A 77 8.76 4.70 -9.24
N GLN A 78 7.71 4.26 -9.93
CA GLN A 78 7.77 3.89 -11.34
C GLN A 78 8.15 5.07 -12.26
N LYS A 79 7.80 6.29 -11.85
CA LYS A 79 8.20 7.54 -12.53
C LYS A 79 9.62 8.00 -12.17
N GLY A 80 10.33 7.27 -11.30
CA GLY A 80 11.68 7.65 -10.83
C GLY A 80 11.69 8.88 -9.94
N TYR A 81 10.55 9.24 -9.35
CA TYR A 81 10.39 10.48 -8.58
C TYR A 81 11.32 10.57 -7.37
N TYR A 82 11.60 9.45 -6.71
CA TYR A 82 12.41 9.40 -5.51
C TYR A 82 13.92 9.31 -5.76
N ASP A 83 14.34 9.06 -7.01
CA ASP A 83 15.74 8.93 -7.36
C ASP A 83 16.51 10.23 -7.12
N GLY A 84 17.58 10.18 -6.35
CA GLY A 84 18.38 11.34 -5.98
C GLY A 84 17.81 12.19 -4.84
N LEU A 85 16.62 11.89 -4.33
CA LEU A 85 16.07 12.61 -3.19
C LEU A 85 16.76 12.22 -1.88
N ILE A 86 16.65 13.09 -0.87
CA ILE A 86 17.30 12.91 0.43
C ILE A 86 16.30 12.63 1.55
N PHE A 87 16.78 12.00 2.61
CA PHE A 87 16.16 12.09 3.92
C PHE A 87 16.51 13.46 4.52
N HIS A 88 15.57 14.41 4.41
CA HIS A 88 15.80 15.82 4.76
C HIS A 88 15.55 16.14 6.23
N ARG A 89 14.86 15.25 6.97
CA ARG A 89 14.60 15.38 8.41
C ARG A 89 14.80 14.04 9.10
N VAL A 90 15.65 14.02 10.11
CA VAL A 90 16.06 12.81 10.81
C VAL A 90 16.05 13.07 12.31
N ILE A 91 15.31 12.29 13.07
CA ILE A 91 15.26 12.38 14.53
C ILE A 91 15.58 11.01 15.12
N ASN A 92 16.71 10.94 15.80
CA ASN A 92 17.12 9.74 16.53
C ASN A 92 16.07 9.40 17.61
N GLY A 93 15.72 8.12 17.71
CA GLY A 93 14.67 7.67 18.63
C GLY A 93 13.24 7.88 18.11
N PHE A 94 13.06 8.45 16.89
CA PHE A 94 11.73 8.70 16.34
C PHE A 94 11.59 8.19 14.90
N MET A 95 12.05 8.94 13.88
CA MET A 95 11.85 8.59 12.47
C MET A 95 12.91 9.24 11.55
N ILE A 96 12.98 8.74 10.31
CA ILE A 96 13.68 9.39 9.20
C ILE A 96 12.65 9.75 8.12
N GLN A 97 12.65 11.00 7.64
CA GLN A 97 11.66 11.53 6.69
C GLN A 97 12.33 11.97 5.39
N GLY A 98 11.76 11.53 4.26
CA GLY A 98 12.25 11.85 2.91
C GLY A 98 11.11 12.08 1.92
N GLY A 99 11.43 12.09 0.61
CA GLY A 99 10.47 12.21 -0.48
C GLY A 99 10.04 13.64 -0.82
N CYS A 100 10.74 14.65 -0.28
CA CYS A 100 10.57 16.05 -0.68
C CYS A 100 11.47 16.37 -1.88
N PRO A 101 10.92 16.82 -3.05
CA PRO A 101 11.73 17.06 -4.25
C PRO A 101 12.77 18.16 -4.07
N ASP A 102 12.46 19.18 -3.30
CA ASP A 102 13.38 20.31 -3.00
C ASP A 102 14.26 20.03 -1.78
N GLY A 103 14.05 18.92 -1.07
CA GLY A 103 14.77 18.60 0.18
C GLY A 103 14.52 19.59 1.32
N THR A 104 13.49 20.44 1.23
CA THR A 104 13.17 21.47 2.25
C THR A 104 12.10 21.01 3.24
N GLY A 105 11.37 19.94 2.91
CA GLY A 105 10.17 19.49 3.63
C GLY A 105 8.88 20.20 3.21
N MET A 106 8.95 21.15 2.27
CA MET A 106 7.76 21.92 1.79
C MET A 106 7.27 21.48 0.42
N GLY A 107 8.11 20.76 -0.35
CA GLY A 107 7.77 20.31 -1.71
C GLY A 107 6.96 19.01 -1.75
N GLY A 108 6.30 18.80 -2.90
CA GLY A 108 5.49 17.61 -3.17
C GLY A 108 5.33 17.36 -4.66
N PRO A 109 4.50 16.39 -5.07
CA PRO A 109 4.35 15.97 -6.47
C PRO A 109 3.43 16.87 -7.29
N GLY A 110 2.92 17.97 -6.72
CA GLY A 110 1.96 18.88 -7.36
C GLY A 110 0.50 18.45 -7.20
N TYR A 111 0.23 17.49 -6.34
CA TYR A 111 -1.11 17.05 -5.93
C TYR A 111 -1.06 16.43 -4.54
N ASP A 112 -2.21 16.30 -3.93
CA ASP A 112 -2.41 15.62 -2.67
C ASP A 112 -3.27 14.36 -2.85
N ILE A 113 -3.27 13.47 -1.87
CA ILE A 113 -4.12 12.28 -1.79
C ILE A 113 -4.89 12.27 -0.47
N LYS A 114 -6.04 11.61 -0.48
CA LYS A 114 -6.85 11.40 0.71
C LYS A 114 -6.08 10.61 1.78
N GLY A 115 -6.14 11.06 3.02
CA GLY A 115 -5.47 10.41 4.13
C GLY A 115 -6.17 9.14 4.57
N GLU A 116 -5.51 7.98 4.43
CA GLU A 116 -6.03 6.66 4.79
C GLU A 116 -5.65 6.28 6.23
N PHE A 117 -6.28 6.96 7.22
CA PHE A 117 -6.07 6.72 8.65
C PHE A 117 -7.34 6.94 9.46
N SER A 118 -7.41 6.37 10.66
CA SER A 118 -8.64 6.24 11.44
C SER A 118 -9.28 7.58 11.83
N GLN A 119 -8.49 8.60 12.17
CA GLN A 119 -9.01 9.93 12.48
C GLN A 119 -9.61 10.66 11.25
N ASN A 120 -9.31 10.20 10.05
CA ASN A 120 -9.90 10.68 8.79
C ASN A 120 -11.04 9.77 8.28
N GLY A 121 -11.57 8.89 9.13
CA GLY A 121 -12.68 8.01 8.81
C GLY A 121 -12.31 6.79 7.93
N PHE A 122 -11.02 6.50 7.76
CA PHE A 122 -10.54 5.34 7.03
C PHE A 122 -9.93 4.32 8.00
N LYS A 123 -10.36 3.05 7.91
CA LYS A 123 -9.84 2.00 8.78
C LYS A 123 -8.38 1.67 8.44
N ASN A 124 -7.46 2.03 9.32
CA ASN A 124 -6.06 1.68 9.25
C ASN A 124 -5.56 1.37 10.67
N ASP A 125 -5.38 0.09 10.94
CA ASP A 125 -5.00 -0.41 12.27
C ASP A 125 -3.49 -0.69 12.38
N LEU A 126 -2.69 -0.39 11.33
CA LEU A 126 -1.24 -0.59 11.33
C LEU A 126 -0.58 0.36 12.34
N LYS A 127 0.11 -0.23 13.31
CA LYS A 127 0.76 0.49 14.39
C LYS A 127 2.12 1.03 13.95
N HIS A 128 2.45 2.25 14.36
CA HIS A 128 3.75 2.89 14.08
C HIS A 128 4.86 2.28 14.96
N THR A 129 5.15 1.01 14.69
CA THR A 129 6.27 0.29 15.30
C THR A 129 7.55 0.51 14.49
N GLU A 130 8.70 0.10 15.04
CA GLU A 130 10.00 0.18 14.36
C GLU A 130 9.93 -0.41 12.95
N GLY A 131 10.47 0.32 11.95
CA GLY A 131 10.50 -0.04 10.54
C GLY A 131 9.22 0.25 9.74
N VAL A 132 8.13 0.72 10.35
CA VAL A 132 6.90 1.05 9.61
C VAL A 132 7.09 2.28 8.74
N LEU A 133 6.59 2.20 7.49
CA LEU A 133 6.49 3.30 6.54
C LEU A 133 5.13 3.98 6.68
N SER A 134 5.13 5.31 6.75
CA SER A 134 3.91 6.12 6.84
C SER A 134 4.03 7.42 6.04
N MET A 135 2.91 7.94 5.52
CA MET A 135 2.91 9.20 4.78
C MET A 135 3.01 10.40 5.71
N ALA A 136 3.93 11.30 5.38
CA ALA A 136 3.95 12.63 5.96
C ALA A 136 2.85 13.50 5.34
N ARG A 137 2.32 14.45 6.11
CA ARG A 137 1.28 15.39 5.69
C ARG A 137 1.40 16.73 6.42
N ALA A 138 0.76 17.75 5.89
CA ALA A 138 0.55 19.01 6.57
C ALA A 138 -0.59 18.89 7.63
N MET A 139 -1.13 20.00 8.09
CA MET A 139 -2.22 19.99 9.09
C MET A 139 -3.53 19.40 8.54
N HIS A 140 -3.82 19.63 7.25
CA HIS A 140 -5.02 19.07 6.62
C HIS A 140 -4.89 17.55 6.49
N PRO A 141 -5.92 16.76 6.83
CA PRO A 141 -5.88 15.29 6.74
C PRO A 141 -5.54 14.76 5.35
N ASP A 142 -6.06 15.41 4.31
CA ASP A 142 -5.92 15.04 2.91
C ASP A 142 -4.84 15.88 2.21
N SER A 143 -3.66 16.01 2.83
CA SER A 143 -2.51 16.78 2.31
C SER A 143 -1.24 15.96 2.17
N ALA A 144 -1.36 14.64 2.15
CA ALA A 144 -0.24 13.78 1.84
C ALA A 144 0.04 13.82 0.33
N GLY A 145 1.32 13.89 -0.04
CA GLY A 145 1.76 13.92 -1.44
C GLY A 145 2.82 12.85 -1.71
N SER A 146 4.09 13.25 -1.70
CA SER A 146 5.22 12.34 -1.94
C SER A 146 6.05 12.07 -0.69
N GLN A 147 5.96 12.89 0.36
CA GLN A 147 6.79 12.75 1.53
C GLN A 147 6.35 11.57 2.40
N PHE A 148 7.31 10.78 2.84
CA PHE A 148 7.10 9.64 3.73
C PHE A 148 8.14 9.59 4.83
N PHE A 149 7.86 8.85 5.88
CA PHE A 149 8.83 8.59 6.93
C PHE A 149 8.89 7.10 7.28
N ILE A 150 10.04 6.68 7.78
CA ILE A 150 10.30 5.33 8.27
C ILE A 150 10.53 5.44 9.78
N MET A 151 9.83 4.64 10.54
CA MET A 151 9.93 4.66 11.99
C MET A 151 11.27 4.08 12.45
N HIS A 152 12.08 4.88 13.16
CA HIS A 152 13.26 4.38 13.84
C HIS A 152 12.87 3.68 15.15
N LYS A 153 11.93 4.25 15.91
CA LYS A 153 11.40 3.64 17.14
C LYS A 153 9.88 3.72 17.18
N THR A 154 9.28 2.81 17.95
CA THR A 154 7.82 2.74 18.12
C THR A 154 7.25 4.04 18.71
N SER A 155 6.22 4.59 18.04
CA SER A 155 5.61 5.88 18.37
C SER A 155 4.08 5.80 18.35
N PRO A 156 3.44 5.30 19.41
CA PRO A 156 1.99 5.05 19.44
C PRO A 156 1.12 6.31 19.26
N HIS A 157 1.67 7.49 19.50
CA HIS A 157 0.96 8.77 19.33
C HIS A 157 0.64 9.11 17.86
N LEU A 158 1.27 8.41 16.91
CA LEU A 158 0.99 8.54 15.48
C LEU A 158 -0.15 7.61 15.02
N ASP A 159 -0.49 6.60 15.82
CA ASP A 159 -1.51 5.60 15.48
C ASP A 159 -2.86 6.26 15.22
N GLY A 160 -3.45 5.94 14.07
CA GLY A 160 -4.73 6.50 13.65
C GLY A 160 -4.70 7.96 13.19
N ALA A 161 -3.54 8.65 13.24
CA ALA A 161 -3.37 10.04 12.81
C ALA A 161 -2.58 10.18 11.49
N TYR A 162 -1.89 9.12 11.08
CA TYR A 162 -1.10 9.06 9.86
C TYR A 162 -1.36 7.75 9.11
N ALA A 163 -1.21 7.79 7.77
CA ALA A 163 -1.44 6.65 6.88
C ALA A 163 -0.19 5.75 6.85
N ALA A 164 -0.12 4.78 7.75
CA ALA A 164 0.87 3.72 7.70
C ALA A 164 0.53 2.74 6.57
N PHE A 165 1.51 2.36 5.73
CA PHE A 165 1.24 1.62 4.50
C PHE A 165 2.26 0.54 4.14
N GLY A 166 3.29 0.34 4.95
CA GLY A 166 4.32 -0.67 4.72
C GLY A 166 5.27 -0.82 5.89
N LYS A 167 6.24 -1.73 5.75
CA LYS A 167 7.23 -1.99 6.78
C LYS A 167 8.56 -2.45 6.17
N ILE A 168 9.67 -2.01 6.76
CA ILE A 168 11.02 -2.51 6.45
C ILE A 168 11.11 -3.99 6.80
N THR A 169 11.52 -4.79 5.83
CA THR A 169 11.77 -6.23 5.95
C THR A 169 13.25 -6.57 5.99
N GLU A 170 14.09 -5.76 5.32
CA GLU A 170 15.54 -5.88 5.31
C GLU A 170 16.19 -4.50 5.39
N GLY A 171 17.34 -4.37 6.05
CA GLY A 171 18.10 -3.11 6.12
C GLY A 171 17.64 -2.18 7.25
N MET A 172 17.09 -2.70 8.35
CA MET A 172 16.76 -1.87 9.52
C MET A 172 18.02 -1.25 10.16
N ASP A 173 19.17 -1.90 10.04
CA ASP A 173 20.46 -1.37 10.44
C ASP A 173 20.86 -0.12 9.64
N VAL A 174 20.44 -0.03 8.35
CA VAL A 174 20.63 1.17 7.52
C VAL A 174 19.74 2.30 8.02
N VAL A 175 18.48 2.02 8.37
CA VAL A 175 17.59 3.01 9.01
C VAL A 175 18.24 3.55 10.29
N ASN A 176 18.80 2.66 11.13
CA ASN A 176 19.46 3.06 12.37
C ASN A 176 20.68 3.95 12.10
N LYS A 177 21.54 3.59 11.13
CA LYS A 177 22.70 4.42 10.73
C LYS A 177 22.27 5.83 10.29
N ILE A 178 21.20 5.93 9.48
CA ILE A 178 20.67 7.22 9.04
C ILE A 178 20.12 7.99 10.24
N ALA A 179 19.35 7.33 11.13
CA ALA A 179 18.76 7.96 12.30
C ALA A 179 19.78 8.48 13.32
N GLU A 180 20.98 7.89 13.35
CA GLU A 180 22.08 8.24 14.26
C GLU A 180 23.07 9.26 13.65
N THR A 181 22.82 9.70 12.40
CA THR A 181 23.70 10.70 11.76
C THR A 181 23.59 12.04 12.48
N ALA A 182 24.69 12.82 12.44
CA ALA A 182 24.67 14.17 13.00
C ALA A 182 23.75 15.09 12.21
N THR A 183 22.92 15.86 12.92
CA THR A 183 21.94 16.78 12.36
C THR A 183 22.19 18.22 12.84
N ASP A 184 21.63 19.17 12.11
CA ASP A 184 21.55 20.56 12.56
C ASP A 184 20.37 20.78 13.53
N TYR A 185 20.15 22.03 13.93
CA TYR A 185 19.06 22.42 14.86
C TYR A 185 17.65 22.24 14.27
N SER A 186 17.55 21.95 12.96
CA SER A 186 16.29 21.70 12.24
C SER A 186 16.08 20.21 11.94
N ASP A 187 16.81 19.32 12.61
CA ASP A 187 16.81 17.87 12.40
C ASP A 187 17.30 17.46 11.00
N ARG A 188 17.99 18.34 10.27
CA ARG A 188 18.52 18.05 8.94
C ARG A 188 19.90 17.40 9.05
N PRO A 189 20.15 16.25 8.40
CA PRO A 189 21.47 15.63 8.35
C PRO A 189 22.55 16.58 7.83
N LEU A 190 23.67 16.69 8.54
CA LEU A 190 24.84 17.49 8.10
C LEU A 190 25.48 16.90 6.84
N ALA A 191 25.47 15.57 6.71
CA ALA A 191 25.87 14.87 5.49
C ALA A 191 24.59 14.38 4.78
N PRO A 192 24.36 14.73 3.50
CA PRO A 192 23.17 14.32 2.79
C PRO A 192 22.98 12.79 2.78
N GLN A 193 21.82 12.32 3.14
CA GLN A 193 21.42 10.91 3.09
C GLN A 193 20.60 10.67 1.82
N VAL A 194 21.29 10.35 0.71
CA VAL A 194 20.72 10.32 -0.64
C VAL A 194 20.19 8.93 -0.98
N MET A 195 18.93 8.85 -1.39
CA MET A 195 18.32 7.68 -2.05
C MET A 195 18.79 7.70 -3.51
N LYS A 196 19.80 6.91 -3.85
CA LYS A 196 20.35 6.84 -5.22
C LYS A 196 19.32 6.30 -6.21
N LYS A 197 18.62 5.24 -5.82
CA LYS A 197 17.61 4.57 -6.64
C LYS A 197 16.54 3.97 -5.77
N VAL A 198 15.28 4.14 -6.19
CA VAL A 198 14.14 3.47 -5.55
C VAL A 198 13.41 2.66 -6.61
N THR A 199 13.20 1.38 -6.35
CA THR A 199 12.50 0.45 -7.26
C THR A 199 11.42 -0.32 -6.53
N VAL A 200 10.45 -0.83 -7.27
CA VAL A 200 9.38 -1.67 -6.73
C VAL A 200 9.19 -2.91 -7.56
N GLU A 201 9.09 -4.06 -6.91
CA GLU A 201 8.69 -5.33 -7.50
C GLU A 201 7.24 -5.61 -7.14
N THR A 202 6.37 -5.68 -8.16
CA THR A 202 4.92 -5.87 -8.00
C THR A 202 4.45 -7.30 -8.28
N PHE A 203 5.37 -8.21 -8.60
CA PHE A 203 5.10 -9.63 -8.90
C PHE A 203 4.04 -9.83 -9.99
N GLY A 204 4.00 -8.91 -10.98
CA GLY A 204 3.05 -8.96 -12.09
C GLY A 204 1.65 -8.43 -11.76
N VAL A 205 1.47 -7.82 -10.59
CA VAL A 205 0.25 -7.09 -10.24
C VAL A 205 0.33 -5.66 -10.77
N GLU A 206 -0.70 -5.21 -11.49
CA GLU A 206 -0.84 -3.82 -11.92
C GLU A 206 -1.50 -2.99 -10.83
N TYR A 207 -0.88 -1.87 -10.48
CA TYR A 207 -1.41 -0.89 -9.52
C TYR A 207 -1.89 0.34 -10.28
N PRO A 208 -3.13 0.79 -10.07
CA PRO A 208 -3.67 1.95 -10.77
C PRO A 208 -2.97 3.25 -10.33
N GLU A 209 -3.11 4.30 -11.14
CA GLU A 209 -2.74 5.65 -10.69
C GLU A 209 -3.56 6.03 -9.45
N PRO A 210 -2.99 6.82 -8.52
CA PRO A 210 -3.70 7.21 -7.30
C PRO A 210 -4.89 8.14 -7.61
N GLU A 211 -5.92 8.05 -6.78
CA GLU A 211 -6.96 9.07 -6.70
C GLU A 211 -6.36 10.31 -6.02
N LYS A 212 -6.44 11.47 -6.69
CA LYS A 212 -5.89 12.75 -6.26
C LYS A 212 -6.99 13.65 -5.72
N CYS A 213 -6.64 14.51 -4.76
CA CYS A 213 -7.50 15.58 -4.24
C CYS A 213 -7.21 16.90 -4.94
#